data_761dcf40e9b112748274f16b93941fd8
#
_entry.id   761dcf40e9b112748274f16b93941fd8
#
_cell.length_a   1.000
_cell.length_b   1.000
_cell.length_c   1.000
_cell.angle_alpha   90.00
_cell.angle_beta   90.00
_cell.angle_gamma   90.00
#
_symmetry.space_group_name_H-M   'P 1'
#
loop_
_entity.id
_entity.type
_entity.pdbx_description
1 polymer ?
#
loop_
_entity_poly.entity_id
_entity_poly.type
_entity_poly.pdbx_seq_one_letter_code
_entity_poly.pdbx_strand_id
1 'polypeptide(L)'
;MLFRTVLWLASLAFMHTTSPAMEAKVVNDTLILSGPVVQGDIQRFNEAMAANPGIGTVVLRNSLGGHVESGYRIGELIRKHGLSTVVSGHCVSSCSRMFLGGKERRFSNDYSLERTFVGFHGHYHANGQLNRALVERLGLLKWIIKYSDGKADPDLVQRWINIELNTGMVAFMHPQTRIFFRDEKTFFCVGREQLRPLGCSTLAVTALDMGVVTDLALSRSPDQ
;
A
#
# COMPACT_ATOMS: atom_id res chain seq x y z
N MET A 1 -21.65 62.86 24.69
CA MET A 1 -20.81 62.18 23.68
C MET A 1 -20.64 60.73 24.11
N LEU A 2 -21.45 59.82 23.51
CA LEU A 2 -21.36 58.39 23.80
C LEU A 2 -20.54 57.73 22.70
N PHE A 3 -19.37 57.19 23.03
CA PHE A 3 -18.55 56.35 22.16
C PHE A 3 -19.12 54.92 22.14
N ARG A 4 -19.66 54.49 20.99
CA ARG A 4 -20.03 53.07 20.71
C ARG A 4 -18.79 52.33 20.22
N THR A 5 -18.23 51.49 21.06
CA THR A 5 -17.19 50.53 20.67
C THR A 5 -17.83 49.37 19.92
N VAL A 6 -17.54 49.24 18.62
CA VAL A 6 -17.94 48.07 17.80
C VAL A 6 -16.87 47.01 17.97
N LEU A 7 -17.20 45.90 18.65
CA LEU A 7 -16.36 44.71 18.71
C LEU A 7 -16.53 43.93 17.40
N TRP A 8 -15.46 43.84 16.61
CA TRP A 8 -15.37 42.92 15.49
C TRP A 8 -14.98 41.52 16.01
N LEU A 9 -15.93 40.58 16.01
CA LEU A 9 -15.65 39.15 16.21
C LEU A 9 -15.09 38.58 14.92
N ALA A 10 -13.78 38.40 14.87
CA ALA A 10 -13.12 37.66 13.79
C ALA A 10 -13.42 36.16 13.96
N SER A 11 -14.33 35.61 13.16
CA SER A 11 -14.57 34.19 13.07
C SER A 11 -13.37 33.52 12.38
N LEU A 12 -12.51 32.89 13.17
CA LEU A 12 -11.48 31.99 12.67
C LEU A 12 -12.16 30.73 12.12
N ALA A 13 -12.36 30.69 10.79
CA ALA A 13 -12.75 29.47 10.11
C ALA A 13 -11.56 28.49 10.16
N PHE A 14 -11.66 27.47 11.01
CA PHE A 14 -10.76 26.34 10.99
C PHE A 14 -10.95 25.62 9.64
N MET A 15 -10.04 25.87 8.71
CA MET A 15 -9.94 25.04 7.49
C MET A 15 -9.46 23.66 7.91
N HIS A 16 -10.40 22.71 8.03
CA HIS A 16 -10.07 21.30 8.13
C HIS A 16 -9.45 20.89 6.80
N THR A 17 -8.13 20.77 6.74
CA THR A 17 -7.44 20.13 5.62
C THR A 17 -7.74 18.64 5.69
N THR A 18 -8.78 18.21 5.03
CA THR A 18 -9.00 16.78 4.77
C THR A 18 -7.85 16.29 3.89
N SER A 19 -7.12 15.26 4.34
CA SER A 19 -6.15 14.59 3.47
C SER A 19 -6.85 14.23 2.16
N PRO A 20 -6.24 14.51 0.99
CA PRO A 20 -6.85 14.16 -0.27
C PRO A 20 -7.10 12.65 -0.28
N ALA A 21 -8.28 12.27 -0.72
CA ALA A 21 -8.64 10.86 -0.90
C ALA A 21 -7.81 10.24 -2.02
N MET A 22 -7.77 8.90 -2.05
CA MET A 22 -7.20 8.17 -3.16
C MET A 22 -7.89 8.59 -4.47
N GLU A 23 -7.11 9.01 -5.45
CA GLU A 23 -7.62 9.31 -6.80
C GLU A 23 -7.98 8.00 -7.49
N ALA A 24 -9.16 7.94 -8.10
CA ALA A 24 -9.65 6.79 -8.86
C ALA A 24 -9.89 7.21 -10.30
N LYS A 25 -9.22 6.53 -11.25
CA LYS A 25 -9.35 6.76 -12.69
C LYS A 25 -9.59 5.42 -13.39
N VAL A 26 -10.62 5.35 -14.21
CA VAL A 26 -10.87 4.17 -15.05
C VAL A 26 -10.40 4.45 -16.48
N VAL A 27 -9.59 3.53 -17.02
CA VAL A 27 -9.10 3.55 -18.40
C VAL A 27 -9.27 2.14 -18.97
N ASN A 28 -10.14 1.99 -19.94
CA ASN A 28 -10.55 0.70 -20.51
C ASN A 28 -11.07 -0.25 -19.41
N ASP A 29 -10.46 -1.41 -19.22
CA ASP A 29 -10.76 -2.43 -18.20
C ASP A 29 -9.92 -2.27 -16.92
N THR A 30 -9.27 -1.15 -16.74
CA THR A 30 -8.32 -0.92 -15.64
C THR A 30 -8.77 0.21 -14.74
N LEU A 31 -8.86 -0.06 -13.43
CA LEU A 31 -9.05 0.93 -12.37
C LEU A 31 -7.69 1.31 -11.79
N ILE A 32 -7.29 2.56 -11.93
CA ILE A 32 -6.05 3.13 -11.39
C ILE A 32 -6.39 3.85 -10.09
N LEU A 33 -5.76 3.44 -8.99
CA LEU A 33 -5.91 4.02 -7.66
C LEU A 33 -4.57 4.63 -7.22
N SER A 34 -4.55 5.94 -6.98
CA SER A 34 -3.31 6.69 -6.66
C SER A 34 -3.43 7.46 -5.35
N GLY A 35 -2.34 7.53 -4.58
CA GLY A 35 -2.25 8.36 -3.38
C GLY A 35 -2.65 7.66 -2.08
N PRO A 36 -2.95 8.42 -1.00
CA PRO A 36 -3.18 7.87 0.33
C PRO A 36 -4.54 7.18 0.43
N VAL A 37 -4.56 6.06 1.18
CA VAL A 37 -5.80 5.32 1.46
C VAL A 37 -6.57 6.00 2.60
N VAL A 38 -7.84 6.33 2.38
CA VAL A 38 -8.72 6.93 3.38
C VAL A 38 -9.97 6.07 3.62
N GLN A 39 -10.75 6.39 4.65
CA GLN A 39 -11.93 5.61 5.04
C GLN A 39 -12.99 5.53 3.93
N GLY A 40 -13.20 6.60 3.16
CA GLY A 40 -14.18 6.67 2.06
C GLY A 40 -13.82 5.87 0.81
N ASP A 41 -12.61 5.32 0.71
CA ASP A 41 -12.16 4.66 -0.52
C ASP A 41 -12.88 3.33 -0.80
N ILE A 42 -13.40 2.67 0.23
CA ILE A 42 -14.24 1.47 0.06
C ILE A 42 -15.47 1.80 -0.79
N GLN A 43 -16.14 2.92 -0.48
CA GLN A 43 -17.31 3.36 -1.23
C GLN A 43 -16.92 3.72 -2.67
N ARG A 44 -15.83 4.50 -2.87
CA ARG A 44 -15.34 4.87 -4.21
C ARG A 44 -14.97 3.66 -5.05
N PHE A 45 -14.32 2.66 -4.44
CA PHE A 45 -14.03 1.40 -5.12
C PHE A 45 -15.31 0.71 -5.60
N ASN A 46 -16.31 0.57 -4.73
CA ASN A 46 -17.58 -0.05 -5.08
C ASN A 46 -18.33 0.73 -6.19
N GLU A 47 -18.33 2.06 -6.12
CA GLU A 47 -18.94 2.93 -7.14
C GLU A 47 -18.23 2.77 -8.49
N ALA A 48 -16.89 2.75 -8.51
CA ALA A 48 -16.12 2.52 -9.73
C ALA A 48 -16.42 1.15 -10.36
N MET A 49 -16.48 0.09 -9.54
CA MET A 49 -16.81 -1.27 -9.98
C MET A 49 -18.24 -1.37 -10.51
N ALA A 50 -19.21 -0.72 -9.85
CA ALA A 50 -20.60 -0.75 -10.26
C ALA A 50 -20.82 0.01 -11.58
N ALA A 51 -20.13 1.14 -11.76
CA ALA A 51 -20.20 1.94 -12.99
C ALA A 51 -19.45 1.29 -14.17
N ASN A 52 -18.49 0.39 -13.91
CA ASN A 52 -17.63 -0.21 -14.92
C ASN A 52 -17.47 -1.72 -14.67
N PRO A 53 -18.47 -2.54 -15.00
CA PRO A 53 -18.46 -3.99 -14.70
C PRO A 53 -17.40 -4.77 -15.49
N GLY A 54 -16.76 -4.17 -16.50
CA GLY A 54 -15.68 -4.76 -17.28
C GLY A 54 -14.29 -4.61 -16.67
N ILE A 55 -14.15 -3.96 -15.49
CA ILE A 55 -12.84 -3.85 -14.84
C ILE A 55 -12.30 -5.22 -14.48
N GLY A 56 -11.11 -5.55 -15.01
CA GLY A 56 -10.36 -6.78 -14.75
C GLY A 56 -9.06 -6.55 -13.98
N THR A 57 -8.55 -5.31 -13.98
CA THR A 57 -7.26 -4.97 -13.38
C THR A 57 -7.37 -3.75 -12.47
N VAL A 58 -6.68 -3.78 -11.34
CA VAL A 58 -6.48 -2.64 -10.44
C VAL A 58 -5.00 -2.27 -10.41
N VAL A 59 -4.66 -1.08 -10.85
CA VAL A 59 -3.32 -0.50 -10.72
C VAL A 59 -3.25 0.31 -9.44
N LEU A 60 -2.32 -0.03 -8.56
CA LEU A 60 -2.04 0.67 -7.31
C LEU A 60 -0.79 1.53 -7.50
N ARG A 61 -0.99 2.86 -7.50
CA ARG A 61 0.05 3.79 -7.94
C ARG A 61 0.47 4.76 -6.83
N ASN A 62 1.77 4.77 -6.50
CA ASN A 62 2.41 5.74 -5.60
C ASN A 62 1.61 5.94 -4.29
N SER A 63 1.30 4.87 -3.59
CA SER A 63 0.55 4.90 -2.34
C SER A 63 1.40 4.45 -1.15
N LEU A 64 1.53 5.31 -0.16
CA LEU A 64 2.14 4.97 1.14
C LEU A 64 1.15 4.28 2.09
N GLY A 65 -0.07 4.01 1.62
CA GLY A 65 -1.12 3.44 2.43
C GLY A 65 -1.92 4.49 3.20
N GLY A 66 -2.38 4.17 4.40
CA GLY A 66 -3.22 5.04 5.24
C GLY A 66 -4.25 4.23 6.02
N HIS A 67 -5.55 4.44 5.78
CA HIS A 67 -6.62 3.80 6.56
C HIS A 67 -6.56 2.27 6.47
N VAL A 68 -6.32 1.64 7.62
CA VAL A 68 -6.02 0.20 7.73
C VAL A 68 -7.18 -0.66 7.23
N GLU A 69 -8.40 -0.41 7.74
CA GLU A 69 -9.58 -1.22 7.43
C GLU A 69 -9.98 -1.12 5.95
N SER A 70 -9.80 0.05 5.33
CA SER A 70 -10.02 0.22 3.88
C SER A 70 -9.07 -0.65 3.07
N GLY A 71 -7.78 -0.74 3.46
CA GLY A 71 -6.82 -1.60 2.78
C GLY A 71 -7.24 -3.07 2.78
N TYR A 72 -7.65 -3.60 3.94
CA TYR A 72 -8.16 -4.98 4.05
C TYR A 72 -9.42 -5.17 3.21
N ARG A 73 -10.41 -4.29 3.40
CA ARG A 73 -11.71 -4.45 2.76
C ARG A 73 -11.63 -4.36 1.24
N ILE A 74 -10.85 -3.40 0.70
CA ILE A 74 -10.65 -3.29 -0.74
C ILE A 74 -9.86 -4.51 -1.26
N GLY A 75 -8.84 -5.00 -0.53
CA GLY A 75 -8.12 -6.23 -0.88
C GLY A 75 -9.03 -7.45 -0.95
N GLU A 76 -9.98 -7.59 0.00
CA GLU A 76 -11.00 -8.65 -0.02
C GLU A 76 -11.94 -8.52 -1.23
N LEU A 77 -12.37 -7.29 -1.55
CA LEU A 77 -13.21 -7.04 -2.70
C LEU A 77 -12.49 -7.34 -4.02
N ILE A 78 -11.23 -6.92 -4.16
CA ILE A 78 -10.38 -7.26 -5.31
C ILE A 78 -10.32 -8.78 -5.51
N ARG A 79 -10.04 -9.55 -4.44
CA ARG A 79 -10.02 -11.03 -4.50
C ARG A 79 -11.38 -11.62 -4.82
N LYS A 80 -12.44 -11.10 -4.22
CA LYS A 80 -13.82 -11.56 -4.44
C LYS A 80 -14.26 -11.37 -5.90
N HIS A 81 -13.87 -10.27 -6.52
CA HIS A 81 -14.16 -9.98 -7.92
C HIS A 81 -13.19 -10.67 -8.90
N GLY A 82 -12.19 -11.39 -8.41
CA GLY A 82 -11.20 -12.09 -9.24
C GLY A 82 -10.27 -11.17 -10.03
N LEU A 83 -10.08 -9.92 -9.56
CA LEU A 83 -9.30 -8.92 -10.26
C LEU A 83 -7.79 -9.20 -10.16
N SER A 84 -7.04 -8.78 -11.17
CA SER A 84 -5.59 -8.69 -11.14
C SER A 84 -5.14 -7.39 -10.47
N THR A 85 -3.96 -7.36 -9.86
CA THR A 85 -3.35 -6.13 -9.33
C THR A 85 -1.97 -5.88 -9.92
N VAL A 86 -1.68 -4.62 -10.15
CA VAL A 86 -0.37 -4.16 -10.64
C VAL A 86 0.12 -3.04 -9.72
N VAL A 87 1.38 -3.13 -9.26
CA VAL A 87 2.02 -2.03 -8.54
C VAL A 87 2.74 -1.13 -9.54
N SER A 88 2.45 0.19 -9.48
CA SER A 88 3.04 1.24 -10.31
C SER A 88 3.71 2.27 -9.41
N GLY A 89 5.05 2.24 -9.34
CA GLY A 89 5.81 2.92 -8.29
C GLY A 89 5.71 2.18 -6.96
N HIS A 90 5.38 2.85 -5.87
CA HIS A 90 5.35 2.21 -4.55
C HIS A 90 3.92 1.94 -4.05
N CYS A 91 3.76 0.83 -3.33
CA CYS A 91 2.53 0.43 -2.65
C CYS A 91 2.88 -0.12 -1.27
N VAL A 92 2.64 0.66 -0.22
CA VAL A 92 3.09 0.37 1.14
C VAL A 92 1.91 0.27 2.11
N SER A 93 2.06 -0.43 3.22
CA SER A 93 1.10 -0.46 4.32
C SER A 93 -0.29 -0.95 3.88
N SER A 94 -1.37 -0.21 4.12
CA SER A 94 -2.73 -0.59 3.71
C SER A 94 -2.86 -0.80 2.19
N CYS A 95 -2.06 -0.08 1.36
CA CYS A 95 -1.99 -0.32 -0.08
C CYS A 95 -1.48 -1.75 -0.40
N SER A 96 -0.48 -2.26 0.32
CA SER A 96 0.02 -3.62 0.08
C SER A 96 -1.01 -4.70 0.39
N ARG A 97 -2.01 -4.43 1.26
CA ARG A 97 -3.16 -5.33 1.49
C ARG A 97 -4.08 -5.34 0.27
N MET A 98 -4.34 -4.16 -0.31
CA MET A 98 -5.08 -4.08 -1.57
C MET A 98 -4.38 -4.86 -2.67
N PHE A 99 -3.04 -4.71 -2.78
CA PHE A 99 -2.22 -5.41 -3.77
C PHE A 99 -2.29 -6.93 -3.64
N LEU A 100 -2.15 -7.46 -2.42
CA LEU A 100 -2.26 -8.92 -2.18
C LEU A 100 -3.67 -9.46 -2.47
N GLY A 101 -4.69 -8.60 -2.51
CA GLY A 101 -6.04 -8.99 -2.95
C GLY A 101 -6.09 -9.54 -4.37
N GLY A 102 -5.19 -9.14 -5.24
CA GLY A 102 -5.16 -9.58 -6.63
C GLY A 102 -5.05 -11.09 -6.82
N LYS A 103 -5.80 -11.65 -7.76
CA LYS A 103 -5.65 -13.05 -8.20
C LYS A 103 -4.31 -13.23 -8.92
N GLU A 104 -4.01 -12.33 -9.84
CA GLU A 104 -2.69 -12.16 -10.43
C GLU A 104 -2.09 -10.86 -9.92
N ARG A 105 -0.79 -10.87 -9.61
CA ARG A 105 -0.10 -9.75 -8.99
C ARG A 105 1.23 -9.53 -9.70
N ARG A 106 1.46 -8.32 -10.22
CA ARG A 106 2.64 -8.00 -11.04
C ARG A 106 3.23 -6.64 -10.67
N PHE A 107 4.50 -6.46 -10.99
CA PHE A 107 5.13 -5.14 -11.05
C PHE A 107 4.86 -4.47 -12.40
N SER A 108 4.88 -3.13 -12.44
CA SER A 108 4.88 -2.37 -13.68
C SER A 108 6.25 -1.79 -14.00
N ASN A 109 6.42 -1.38 -15.25
CA ASN A 109 7.53 -0.56 -15.72
C ASN A 109 7.13 0.89 -16.03
N ASP A 110 6.03 1.37 -15.46
CA ASP A 110 5.59 2.76 -15.58
C ASP A 110 6.59 3.74 -14.97
N TYR A 111 7.28 3.29 -13.92
CA TYR A 111 8.41 3.97 -13.28
C TYR A 111 9.65 3.09 -13.36
N SER A 112 10.82 3.65 -13.06
CA SER A 112 12.02 2.83 -12.93
C SER A 112 11.83 1.75 -11.84
N LEU A 113 12.44 0.58 -12.06
CA LEU A 113 12.28 -0.55 -11.15
C LEU A 113 12.81 -0.26 -9.73
N GLU A 114 13.76 0.68 -9.60
CA GLU A 114 14.29 1.16 -8.32
C GLU A 114 13.23 1.93 -7.49
N ARG A 115 12.20 2.44 -8.15
CA ARG A 115 11.08 3.15 -7.53
C ARG A 115 9.83 2.29 -7.42
N THR A 116 9.85 1.07 -7.97
CA THR A 116 8.69 0.18 -8.04
C THR A 116 8.85 -0.95 -7.02
N PHE A 117 8.06 -0.92 -5.94
CA PHE A 117 8.13 -1.91 -4.88
C PHE A 117 6.81 -2.06 -4.10
N VAL A 118 6.67 -3.20 -3.43
CA VAL A 118 5.60 -3.44 -2.46
C VAL A 118 6.20 -3.52 -1.06
N GLY A 119 5.69 -2.70 -0.14
CA GLY A 119 6.20 -2.60 1.23
C GLY A 119 5.18 -3.07 2.27
N PHE A 120 5.65 -3.89 3.22
CA PHE A 120 4.83 -4.43 4.30
C PHE A 120 5.40 -4.07 5.67
N HIS A 121 4.52 -3.82 6.60
CA HIS A 121 4.81 -3.65 8.03
C HIS A 121 3.55 -3.88 8.86
N GLY A 122 3.66 -3.80 10.19
CA GLY A 122 2.54 -3.91 11.12
C GLY A 122 1.54 -2.75 11.06
N HIS A 123 0.77 -2.59 12.12
CA HIS A 123 -0.13 -1.46 12.31
C HIS A 123 0.41 -0.55 13.41
N TYR A 124 0.20 0.75 13.28
CA TYR A 124 0.78 1.73 14.21
C TYR A 124 -0.29 2.67 14.76
N HIS A 125 -0.03 3.17 15.96
CA HIS A 125 -0.73 4.32 16.52
C HIS A 125 -0.33 5.61 15.79
N ALA A 126 -1.09 6.67 16.00
CA ALA A 126 -0.78 7.99 15.41
C ALA A 126 0.61 8.53 15.80
N ASN A 127 1.15 8.08 16.95
CA ASN A 127 2.50 8.44 17.41
C ASN A 127 3.62 7.60 16.75
N GLY A 128 3.28 6.72 15.81
CA GLY A 128 4.24 5.87 15.08
C GLY A 128 4.68 4.60 15.80
N GLN A 129 4.16 4.32 17.00
CA GLN A 129 4.47 3.10 17.75
C GLN A 129 3.61 1.92 17.26
N LEU A 130 4.18 0.71 17.29
CA LEU A 130 3.49 -0.51 16.89
C LEU A 130 2.23 -0.77 17.74
N ASN A 131 1.10 -0.94 17.07
CA ASN A 131 -0.18 -1.31 17.68
C ASN A 131 -0.41 -2.83 17.59
N ARG A 132 0.18 -3.58 18.53
CA ARG A 132 0.07 -5.04 18.56
C ARG A 132 -1.38 -5.51 18.68
N ALA A 133 -2.19 -4.84 19.49
CA ALA A 133 -3.60 -5.19 19.67
C ALA A 133 -4.37 -5.10 18.34
N LEU A 134 -4.07 -4.11 17.50
CA LEU A 134 -4.68 -3.98 16.17
C LEU A 134 -4.17 -5.05 15.20
N VAL A 135 -2.86 -5.36 15.25
CA VAL A 135 -2.25 -6.44 14.45
C VAL A 135 -2.95 -7.78 14.74
N GLU A 136 -3.15 -8.11 16.02
CA GLU A 136 -3.80 -9.33 16.47
C GLU A 136 -5.29 -9.34 16.12
N ARG A 137 -6.02 -8.27 16.44
CA ARG A 137 -7.46 -8.12 16.19
C ARG A 137 -7.81 -8.31 14.72
N LEU A 138 -7.00 -7.78 13.81
CA LEU A 138 -7.20 -7.91 12.37
C LEU A 138 -6.58 -9.19 11.78
N GLY A 139 -5.85 -9.96 12.59
CA GLY A 139 -5.24 -11.22 12.19
C GLY A 139 -4.25 -11.06 11.03
N LEU A 140 -3.40 -10.02 11.08
CA LEU A 140 -2.54 -9.61 9.97
C LEU A 140 -1.66 -10.76 9.45
N LEU A 141 -1.06 -11.57 10.34
CA LEU A 141 -0.29 -12.75 9.94
C LEU A 141 -1.11 -13.72 9.08
N LYS A 142 -2.26 -14.12 9.59
CA LYS A 142 -3.16 -15.07 8.89
C LYS A 142 -3.65 -14.49 7.56
N TRP A 143 -3.92 -13.19 7.55
CA TRP A 143 -4.37 -12.48 6.35
C TRP A 143 -3.30 -12.49 5.25
N ILE A 144 -2.05 -12.16 5.59
CA ILE A 144 -0.93 -12.17 4.64
C ILE A 144 -0.71 -13.58 4.08
N ILE A 145 -0.65 -14.60 4.95
CA ILE A 145 -0.47 -16.01 4.52
C ILE A 145 -1.59 -16.42 3.57
N LYS A 146 -2.84 -16.12 3.91
CA LYS A 146 -4.01 -16.44 3.07
C LYS A 146 -3.90 -15.79 1.69
N TYR A 147 -3.59 -14.49 1.64
CA TYR A 147 -3.62 -13.72 0.39
C TYR A 147 -2.32 -13.81 -0.44
N SER A 148 -1.26 -14.38 0.13
CA SER A 148 -0.06 -14.83 -0.60
C SER A 148 -0.19 -16.28 -1.11
N ASP A 149 -1.40 -16.83 -1.08
CA ASP A 149 -1.72 -18.21 -1.51
C ASP A 149 -0.92 -19.27 -0.75
N GLY A 150 -0.65 -19.00 0.56
CA GLY A 150 0.10 -19.89 1.47
C GLY A 150 1.61 -19.89 1.28
N LYS A 151 2.15 -19.09 0.36
CA LYS A 151 3.60 -19.06 0.06
C LYS A 151 4.42 -18.26 1.03
N ALA A 152 3.82 -17.26 1.69
CA ALA A 152 4.56 -16.41 2.63
C ALA A 152 5.06 -17.22 3.83
N ASP A 153 6.37 -17.13 4.12
CA ASP A 153 6.99 -17.73 5.30
C ASP A 153 6.43 -17.07 6.57
N PRO A 154 5.76 -17.83 7.46
CA PRO A 154 5.14 -17.28 8.66
C PRO A 154 6.13 -16.60 9.61
N ASP A 155 7.35 -17.12 9.76
CA ASP A 155 8.35 -16.56 10.67
C ASP A 155 8.87 -15.23 10.15
N LEU A 156 9.08 -15.13 8.83
CA LEU A 156 9.46 -13.86 8.22
C LEU A 156 8.32 -12.84 8.29
N VAL A 157 7.07 -13.26 8.03
CA VAL A 157 5.89 -12.39 8.21
C VAL A 157 5.79 -11.91 9.64
N GLN A 158 5.96 -12.81 10.62
CA GLN A 158 5.94 -12.45 12.04
C GLN A 158 7.01 -11.40 12.39
N ARG A 159 8.19 -11.48 11.79
CA ARG A 159 9.25 -10.47 11.98
C ARG A 159 8.85 -9.11 11.46
N TRP A 160 8.32 -9.01 10.23
CA TRP A 160 8.02 -7.69 9.65
C TRP A 160 6.77 -7.03 10.25
N ILE A 161 5.76 -7.81 10.69
CA ILE A 161 4.58 -7.23 11.34
C ILE A 161 4.88 -6.72 12.76
N ASN A 162 6.02 -7.10 13.32
CA ASN A 162 6.52 -6.65 14.63
C ASN A 162 7.62 -5.58 14.52
N ILE A 163 7.85 -4.98 13.37
CA ILE A 163 8.75 -3.82 13.26
C ILE A 163 8.19 -2.70 14.14
N GLU A 164 8.99 -2.19 15.07
CA GLU A 164 8.54 -1.24 16.09
C GLU A 164 8.23 0.16 15.55
N LEU A 165 8.96 0.59 14.53
CA LEU A 165 8.86 1.94 13.96
C LEU A 165 8.06 1.93 12.66
N ASN A 166 7.12 2.84 12.50
CA ASN A 166 6.28 2.98 11.31
C ASN A 166 7.05 3.37 10.03
N THR A 167 8.32 3.78 10.18
CA THR A 167 9.26 4.03 9.08
C THR A 167 9.95 2.77 8.59
N GLY A 168 9.86 1.66 9.35
CA GLY A 168 10.42 0.37 8.95
C GLY A 168 9.44 -0.43 8.10
N MET A 169 9.97 -1.30 7.25
CA MET A 169 9.19 -2.19 6.39
C MET A 169 10.05 -3.31 5.83
N VAL A 170 9.41 -4.36 5.35
CA VAL A 170 10.01 -5.22 4.34
C VAL A 170 9.56 -4.73 2.97
N ALA A 171 10.50 -4.51 2.06
CA ALA A 171 10.23 -4.04 0.71
C ALA A 171 10.65 -5.10 -0.31
N PHE A 172 9.73 -5.46 -1.19
CA PHE A 172 9.94 -6.41 -2.28
C PHE A 172 10.00 -5.66 -3.60
N MET A 173 11.09 -5.88 -4.35
CA MET A 173 11.32 -5.29 -5.66
C MET A 173 11.36 -6.36 -6.75
N HIS A 174 11.26 -5.93 -8.00
CA HIS A 174 11.42 -6.81 -9.14
C HIS A 174 12.87 -7.31 -9.24
N PRO A 175 13.13 -8.60 -9.62
CA PRO A 175 14.48 -9.15 -9.69
C PRO A 175 15.46 -8.40 -10.63
N GLN A 176 14.95 -7.72 -11.65
CA GLN A 176 15.75 -6.91 -12.57
C GLN A 176 16.12 -5.53 -12.02
N THR A 177 15.66 -5.17 -10.83
CA THR A 177 16.01 -3.88 -10.19
C THR A 177 17.51 -3.82 -9.96
N ARG A 178 18.13 -2.67 -10.28
CA ARG A 178 19.56 -2.42 -10.07
C ARG A 178 19.75 -1.47 -8.89
N ILE A 179 20.09 -2.02 -7.71
CA ILE A 179 20.37 -1.21 -6.53
C ILE A 179 21.80 -1.50 -6.05
N PHE A 180 22.68 -0.53 -6.17
CA PHE A 180 23.99 -0.46 -5.50
C PHE A 180 24.78 -1.78 -5.49
N PHE A 181 24.88 -2.46 -6.61
CA PHE A 181 25.63 -3.72 -6.76
C PHE A 181 25.14 -4.87 -5.86
N ARG A 182 23.89 -4.83 -5.40
CA ARG A 182 23.27 -5.90 -4.61
C ARG A 182 22.43 -6.80 -5.51
N ASP A 183 22.57 -8.11 -5.31
CA ASP A 183 21.79 -9.13 -6.02
C ASP A 183 20.41 -9.33 -5.40
N GLU A 184 20.29 -9.22 -4.07
CA GLU A 184 19.02 -9.36 -3.37
C GLU A 184 18.11 -8.17 -3.65
N LYS A 185 16.82 -8.46 -3.81
CA LYS A 185 15.77 -7.49 -4.14
C LYS A 185 14.70 -7.39 -3.06
N THR A 186 14.95 -7.99 -1.90
CA THR A 186 14.10 -7.87 -0.71
C THR A 186 14.89 -7.22 0.41
N PHE A 187 14.37 -6.12 0.93
CA PHE A 187 15.02 -5.30 1.96
C PHE A 187 14.19 -5.31 3.23
N PHE A 188 14.86 -5.59 4.35
CA PHE A 188 14.27 -5.54 5.68
C PHE A 188 14.83 -4.35 6.44
N CYS A 189 14.01 -3.32 6.62
CA CYS A 189 14.36 -2.06 7.27
C CYS A 189 13.63 -1.96 8.61
N VAL A 190 14.33 -1.70 9.71
CA VAL A 190 13.71 -1.52 11.04
C VAL A 190 13.26 -0.09 11.32
N GLY A 191 13.48 0.84 10.38
CA GLY A 191 13.01 2.22 10.46
C GLY A 191 14.01 3.21 11.04
N ARG A 192 15.23 2.79 11.35
CA ARG A 192 16.34 3.65 11.82
C ARG A 192 17.29 4.07 10.72
N GLU A 193 17.15 3.48 9.54
CA GLU A 193 18.06 3.59 8.39
C GLU A 193 17.84 4.86 7.56
N GLN A 194 17.10 5.84 8.06
CA GLN A 194 16.79 7.12 7.40
C GLN A 194 16.34 6.97 5.93
N LEU A 195 15.50 5.93 5.65
CA LEU A 195 14.96 5.63 4.32
C LEU A 195 16.02 5.34 3.23
N ARG A 196 17.25 5.02 3.62
CA ARG A 196 18.29 4.60 2.67
C ARG A 196 18.32 3.07 2.61
N PRO A 197 18.04 2.45 1.45
CA PRO A 197 18.15 0.98 1.28
C PRO A 197 19.50 0.42 1.70
N LEU A 198 20.55 1.24 1.67
CA LEU A 198 21.91 0.88 2.06
C LEU A 198 22.08 0.44 3.53
N GLY A 199 21.23 0.96 4.45
CA GLY A 199 21.25 0.58 5.87
C GLY A 199 20.36 -0.63 6.20
N CYS A 200 19.49 -1.06 5.30
CA CYS A 200 18.59 -2.19 5.50
C CYS A 200 19.33 -3.53 5.32
N SER A 201 18.89 -4.55 6.05
CA SER A 201 19.32 -5.93 5.78
C SER A 201 18.70 -6.41 4.47
N THR A 202 19.42 -7.23 3.71
CA THR A 202 18.89 -7.91 2.53
C THR A 202 18.43 -9.32 2.87
N LEU A 203 17.44 -9.81 2.17
CA LEU A 203 16.90 -11.15 2.30
C LEU A 203 16.99 -11.88 0.96
N ALA A 204 17.40 -13.14 0.97
CA ALA A 204 17.51 -13.97 -0.23
C ALA A 204 16.15 -14.30 -0.87
N VAL A 205 15.06 -14.28 -0.09
CA VAL A 205 13.70 -14.54 -0.58
C VAL A 205 13.24 -13.46 -1.54
N THR A 206 12.53 -13.86 -2.60
CA THR A 206 11.99 -12.95 -3.61
C THR A 206 10.50 -12.67 -3.40
N ALA A 207 9.97 -11.67 -4.10
CA ALA A 207 8.53 -11.38 -4.13
C ALA A 207 7.71 -12.58 -4.65
N LEU A 208 8.28 -13.39 -5.56
CA LEU A 208 7.63 -14.59 -6.11
C LEU A 208 7.62 -15.74 -5.10
N ASP A 209 8.74 -15.96 -4.39
CA ASP A 209 8.84 -17.01 -3.36
C ASP A 209 7.84 -16.78 -2.24
N MET A 210 7.69 -15.52 -1.83
CA MET A 210 6.77 -15.11 -0.76
C MET A 210 5.32 -14.93 -1.24
N GLY A 211 5.03 -15.20 -2.52
CA GLY A 211 3.70 -15.01 -3.07
C GLY A 211 3.21 -13.55 -3.05
N VAL A 212 4.12 -12.59 -2.92
CA VAL A 212 3.79 -11.16 -3.06
C VAL A 212 3.36 -10.86 -4.48
N VAL A 213 4.09 -11.39 -5.47
CA VAL A 213 3.67 -11.43 -6.87
C VAL A 213 3.41 -12.87 -7.31
N THR A 214 2.62 -13.04 -8.35
CA THR A 214 2.32 -14.35 -8.97
C THR A 214 3.09 -14.57 -10.24
N ASP A 215 3.60 -13.49 -10.83
CA ASP A 215 4.32 -13.48 -12.10
C ASP A 215 5.35 -12.33 -12.11
N LEU A 216 6.46 -12.54 -12.78
CA LEU A 216 7.54 -11.56 -12.94
C LEU A 216 7.46 -10.79 -14.27
N ALA A 217 6.49 -11.08 -15.14
CA ALA A 217 6.26 -10.27 -16.32
C ALA A 217 5.88 -8.84 -15.90
N LEU A 218 6.56 -7.86 -16.48
CA LEU A 218 6.26 -6.45 -16.22
C LEU A 218 4.99 -6.02 -16.96
N SER A 219 4.11 -5.35 -16.26
CA SER A 219 2.91 -4.74 -16.81
C SER A 219 3.17 -3.27 -17.14
N ARG A 220 2.33 -2.68 -17.99
CA ARG A 220 2.27 -1.25 -18.25
C ARG A 220 0.86 -0.76 -18.02
N SER A 221 0.71 0.38 -17.37
CA SER A 221 -0.60 1.00 -17.18
C SER A 221 -1.11 1.58 -18.50
N PRO A 222 -2.42 1.50 -18.77
CA PRO A 222 -2.98 1.92 -20.05
C PRO A 222 -2.95 3.44 -20.28
N ASP A 223 -2.56 4.21 -19.28
CA ASP A 223 -2.41 5.67 -19.34
C ASP A 223 -0.95 6.16 -19.40
N GLN A 224 0.02 5.23 -19.68
CA GLN A 224 1.46 5.50 -19.78
C GLN A 224 2.01 5.27 -21.19
#